data_e7b5d6bccbe17d9804eb2cab9249289f
#
_entry.id   e7b5d6bccbe17d9804eb2cab9249289f
#
_cell.length_a   1.000
_cell.length_b   1.000
_cell.length_c   1.000
_cell.angle_alpha   90.00
_cell.angle_beta   90.00
_cell.angle_gamma   90.00
#
_symmetry.space_group_name_H-M   'P 1'
#
loop_
_entity.id
_entity.type
_entity.pdbx_description
1 polymer ?
#
loop_
_entity_poly.entity_id
_entity_poly.type
_entity_poly.pdbx_seq_one_letter_code
_entity_poly.pdbx_strand_id
1 'polypeptide(L)'
;MLGIPVGLITANAVEWVVHKHVLHGWGRRRGTFWAFHFHEHHRAVREHDFRDPNYQRFPLGLHAQGKEAWALIAGSAAVAPLFPVAPFFVGTLWYSAANYYRVHKRAPQDPRWGRQHLRWHYDHHMGRNPTANWCVTRPWFDYVMGTREFM
;
A
#
# COMPACT_ATOMS: atom_id res chain seq x y z
N MET A 1 8.31 17.73 -18.42
CA MET A 1 7.09 17.49 -17.60
C MET A 1 6.51 16.08 -17.69
N LEU A 2 6.93 15.21 -18.61
CA LEU A 2 6.48 13.80 -18.69
C LEU A 2 6.77 12.95 -17.43
N GLY A 3 7.74 13.38 -16.60
CA GLY A 3 8.08 12.66 -15.36
C GLY A 3 6.93 12.51 -14.37
N ILE A 4 5.99 13.47 -14.32
CA ILE A 4 4.83 13.39 -13.40
C ILE A 4 3.87 12.25 -13.80
N PRO A 5 3.28 12.21 -15.00
CA PRO A 5 2.35 11.13 -15.35
C PRO A 5 3.04 9.76 -15.37
N VAL A 6 4.29 9.67 -15.85
CA VAL A 6 5.06 8.43 -15.80
C VAL A 6 5.30 7.99 -14.35
N GLY A 7 5.64 8.92 -13.44
CA GLY A 7 5.81 8.64 -12.03
C GLY A 7 4.54 8.13 -11.35
N LEU A 8 3.37 8.71 -11.65
CA LEU A 8 2.08 8.25 -11.11
C LEU A 8 1.73 6.83 -11.57
N ILE A 9 1.92 6.55 -12.87
CA ILE A 9 1.68 5.22 -13.45
C ILE A 9 2.65 4.20 -12.82
N THR A 10 3.94 4.54 -12.75
CA THR A 10 4.96 3.67 -12.14
C THR A 10 4.66 3.40 -10.67
N ALA A 11 4.31 4.42 -9.89
CA ALA A 11 3.98 4.24 -8.48
C ALA A 11 2.80 3.27 -8.30
N ASN A 12 1.74 3.42 -9.08
CA ASN A 12 0.58 2.54 -8.99
C ASN A 12 0.87 1.11 -9.47
N ALA A 13 1.73 0.95 -10.50
CA ALA A 13 2.22 -0.37 -10.91
C ALA A 13 3.03 -1.04 -9.78
N VAL A 14 3.91 -0.28 -9.12
CA VAL A 14 4.71 -0.76 -7.98
C VAL A 14 3.80 -1.15 -6.81
N GLU A 15 2.77 -0.36 -6.49
CA GLU A 15 1.77 -0.74 -5.48
C GLU A 15 1.20 -2.13 -5.79
N TRP A 16 0.73 -2.35 -7.01
CA TRP A 16 0.14 -3.61 -7.44
C TRP A 16 1.13 -4.78 -7.33
N VAL A 17 2.35 -4.62 -7.87
CA VAL A 17 3.40 -5.65 -7.86
C VAL A 17 3.82 -6.00 -6.45
N VAL A 18 4.14 -4.98 -5.63
CA VAL A 18 4.62 -5.18 -4.26
C VAL A 18 3.51 -5.78 -3.40
N HIS A 19 2.30 -5.26 -3.48
CA HIS A 19 1.17 -5.77 -2.69
C HIS A 19 0.90 -7.26 -3.00
N LYS A 20 0.78 -7.60 -4.28
CA LYS A 20 0.48 -8.96 -4.71
C LYS A 20 1.61 -9.95 -4.44
N HIS A 21 2.84 -9.62 -4.87
CA HIS A 21 3.92 -10.60 -4.91
C HIS A 21 4.83 -10.55 -3.68
N VAL A 22 5.01 -9.38 -3.06
CA VAL A 22 5.85 -9.24 -1.88
C VAL A 22 4.99 -9.39 -0.61
N LEU A 23 3.99 -8.54 -0.43
CA LEU A 23 3.20 -8.52 0.81
C LEU A 23 2.26 -9.75 0.93
N HIS A 24 1.64 -10.17 -0.15
CA HIS A 24 0.79 -11.37 -0.19
C HIS A 24 1.48 -12.64 -0.72
N GLY A 25 2.58 -12.51 -1.45
CA GLY A 25 3.38 -13.65 -1.89
C GLY A 25 4.35 -14.08 -0.78
N TRP A 26 5.44 -13.35 -0.61
CA TRP A 26 6.46 -13.65 0.41
C TRP A 26 5.94 -13.43 1.83
N GLY A 27 5.08 -12.44 2.05
CA GLY A 27 4.49 -12.15 3.35
C GLY A 27 3.60 -13.25 3.92
N ARG A 28 3.15 -14.24 3.13
CA ARG A 28 2.48 -15.44 3.65
C ARG A 28 3.42 -16.34 4.47
N ARG A 29 4.73 -16.28 4.21
CA ARG A 29 5.73 -17.06 4.96
C ARG A 29 6.02 -16.37 6.28
N ARG A 30 5.64 -17.03 7.39
CA ARG A 30 5.98 -16.56 8.76
C ARG A 30 7.51 -16.44 8.91
N GLY A 31 7.96 -15.44 9.66
CA GLY A 31 9.40 -15.19 9.88
C GLY A 31 10.06 -14.29 8.84
N THR A 32 9.39 -13.94 7.73
CA THR A 32 9.89 -12.91 6.80
C THR A 32 9.57 -11.51 7.32
N PHE A 33 10.35 -10.52 6.90
CA PHE A 33 10.05 -9.11 7.19
C PHE A 33 8.64 -8.72 6.72
N TRP A 34 8.20 -9.23 5.58
CA TRP A 34 6.94 -8.90 4.92
C TRP A 34 5.71 -9.56 5.55
N ALA A 35 5.92 -10.51 6.47
CA ALA A 35 4.83 -11.25 7.14
C ALA A 35 3.88 -10.34 7.95
N PHE A 36 4.32 -9.13 8.31
CA PHE A 36 3.50 -8.16 9.03
C PHE A 36 2.21 -7.81 8.30
N HIS A 37 2.28 -7.67 6.96
CA HIS A 37 1.11 -7.26 6.17
C HIS A 37 0.01 -8.33 6.23
N PHE A 38 0.36 -9.58 5.96
CA PHE A 38 -0.61 -10.67 5.91
C PHE A 38 -1.04 -11.15 7.30
N HIS A 39 -0.10 -11.32 8.23
CA HIS A 39 -0.37 -11.96 9.53
C HIS A 39 -0.71 -10.98 10.66
N GLU A 40 -0.30 -9.72 10.56
CA GLU A 40 -0.61 -8.70 11.55
C GLU A 40 -1.72 -7.76 11.05
N HIS A 41 -1.50 -7.07 9.92
CA HIS A 41 -2.44 -6.07 9.41
C HIS A 41 -3.76 -6.65 8.89
N HIS A 42 -3.73 -7.60 7.95
CA HIS A 42 -4.97 -8.24 7.45
C HIS A 42 -5.78 -8.92 8.55
N ARG A 43 -5.10 -9.54 9.51
CA ARG A 43 -5.75 -10.14 10.65
C ARG A 43 -6.44 -9.08 11.51
N ALA A 44 -5.71 -8.02 11.90
CA ALA A 44 -6.25 -6.96 12.73
C ALA A 44 -7.49 -6.29 12.11
N VAL A 45 -7.45 -5.95 10.81
CA VAL A 45 -8.59 -5.30 10.15
C VAL A 45 -9.83 -6.21 10.06
N ARG A 46 -9.65 -7.52 9.91
CA ARG A 46 -10.76 -8.49 9.90
C ARG A 46 -11.37 -8.72 11.28
N GLU A 47 -10.53 -8.79 12.33
CA GLU A 47 -10.96 -8.98 13.71
C GLU A 47 -11.65 -7.72 14.29
N HIS A 48 -11.37 -6.51 13.76
CA HIS A 48 -11.82 -5.25 14.34
C HIS A 48 -12.64 -4.39 13.36
N ASP A 49 -13.40 -4.98 12.45
CA ASP A 49 -14.25 -4.28 11.48
C ASP A 49 -13.52 -3.17 10.71
N PHE A 50 -12.48 -3.57 10.01
CA PHE A 50 -11.59 -2.72 9.23
C PHE A 50 -10.69 -1.78 10.04
N ARG A 51 -10.61 -1.92 11.37
CA ARG A 51 -9.69 -1.14 12.22
C ARG A 51 -8.38 -1.89 12.43
N ASP A 52 -7.27 -1.14 12.47
CA ASP A 52 -5.97 -1.68 12.89
C ASP A 52 -5.36 -0.78 13.97
N PRO A 53 -5.32 -1.22 15.25
CA PRO A 53 -4.74 -0.45 16.35
C PRO A 53 -3.25 -0.15 16.18
N ASN A 54 -2.52 -0.91 15.34
CA ASN A 54 -1.11 -0.66 15.09
C ASN A 54 -0.87 0.72 14.44
N TYR A 55 -1.85 1.24 13.67
CA TYR A 55 -1.74 2.54 13.02
C TYR A 55 -1.91 3.74 13.98
N GLN A 56 -2.23 3.50 15.25
CA GLN A 56 -2.23 4.52 16.31
C GLN A 56 -0.85 4.67 16.98
N ARG A 57 0.06 3.72 16.77
CA ARG A 57 1.39 3.71 17.38
C ARG A 57 2.34 4.69 16.68
N PHE A 58 3.53 4.87 17.27
CA PHE A 58 4.61 5.62 16.64
C PHE A 58 5.02 4.98 15.30
N PRO A 59 5.13 5.76 14.20
CA PRO A 59 5.22 5.22 12.85
C PRO A 59 6.52 4.47 12.49
N LEU A 60 7.58 4.58 13.28
CA LEU A 60 8.89 3.96 12.99
C LEU A 60 9.23 2.78 13.92
N GLY A 61 8.22 2.13 14.51
CA GLY A 61 8.41 0.91 15.31
C GLY A 61 8.61 -0.37 14.48
N LEU A 62 8.71 -1.53 15.16
CA LEU A 62 8.83 -2.86 14.52
C LEU A 62 7.47 -3.58 14.35
N HIS A 63 6.36 -2.92 14.62
CA HIS A 63 5.01 -3.39 14.34
C HIS A 63 4.61 -3.16 12.87
N ALA A 64 3.46 -3.65 12.44
CA ALA A 64 3.01 -3.63 11.05
C ALA A 64 3.16 -2.24 10.37
N GLN A 65 2.62 -1.19 10.99
CA GLN A 65 2.74 0.18 10.47
C GLN A 65 4.20 0.65 10.35
N GLY A 66 5.04 0.35 11.35
CA GLY A 66 6.45 0.76 11.32
C GLY A 66 7.24 0.05 10.23
N LYS A 67 7.01 -1.24 10.03
CA LYS A 67 7.64 -2.01 8.95
C LYS A 67 7.21 -1.48 7.56
N GLU A 68 5.94 -1.10 7.40
CA GLU A 68 5.44 -0.44 6.19
C GLU A 68 6.17 0.88 5.94
N ALA A 69 6.27 1.74 6.97
CA ALA A 69 6.97 3.01 6.85
C ALA A 69 8.45 2.82 6.48
N TRP A 70 9.15 1.86 7.10
CA TRP A 70 10.53 1.54 6.75
C TRP A 70 10.67 1.04 5.30
N ALA A 71 9.74 0.22 4.80
CA ALA A 71 9.75 -0.23 3.42
C ALA A 71 9.57 0.94 2.43
N LEU A 72 8.68 1.89 2.72
CA LEU A 72 8.47 3.09 1.91
C LEU A 72 9.69 4.03 1.95
N ILE A 73 10.34 4.20 3.11
CA ILE A 73 11.58 4.97 3.24
C ILE A 73 12.70 4.33 2.41
N ALA A 74 12.88 3.01 2.53
CA ALA A 74 13.90 2.30 1.78
C ALA A 74 13.67 2.39 0.26
N GLY A 75 12.42 2.22 -0.21
CA GLY A 75 12.05 2.39 -1.61
C GLY A 75 12.29 3.83 -2.11
N SER A 76 11.98 4.82 -1.29
CA SER A 76 12.22 6.24 -1.60
C SER A 76 13.72 6.56 -1.69
N ALA A 77 14.54 5.99 -0.81
CA ALA A 77 15.99 6.13 -0.84
C ALA A 77 16.62 5.45 -2.07
N ALA A 78 16.09 4.29 -2.47
CA ALA A 78 16.59 3.56 -3.63
C ALA A 78 16.44 4.33 -4.96
N VAL A 79 15.42 5.18 -5.10
CA VAL A 79 15.22 6.00 -6.30
C VAL A 79 15.89 7.38 -6.22
N ALA A 80 16.38 7.80 -5.05
CA ALA A 80 17.00 9.11 -4.84
C ALA A 80 18.19 9.41 -5.78
N PRO A 81 19.07 8.47 -6.14
CA PRO A 81 20.16 8.71 -7.08
C PRO A 81 19.72 9.18 -8.47
N LEU A 82 18.45 8.94 -8.85
CA LEU A 82 17.89 9.37 -10.13
C LEU A 82 17.44 10.85 -10.10
N PHE A 83 17.38 11.48 -8.92
CA PHE A 83 16.83 12.83 -8.77
C PHE A 83 17.53 13.88 -9.65
N PRO A 84 18.87 13.91 -9.79
CA PRO A 84 19.55 14.90 -10.62
C PRO A 84 19.15 14.85 -12.11
N VAL A 85 18.79 13.68 -12.62
CA VAL A 85 18.46 13.48 -14.03
C VAL A 85 16.96 13.40 -14.32
N ALA A 86 16.15 13.07 -13.31
CA ALA A 86 14.70 12.91 -13.45
C ALA A 86 13.92 13.47 -12.23
N PRO A 87 14.08 14.77 -11.89
CA PRO A 87 13.54 15.32 -10.64
C PRO A 87 12.03 15.23 -10.53
N PHE A 88 11.29 15.46 -11.62
CA PHE A 88 9.82 15.34 -11.61
C PHE A 88 9.34 13.91 -11.45
N PHE A 89 10.04 12.94 -12.01
CA PHE A 89 9.73 11.52 -11.84
C PHE A 89 9.96 11.10 -10.39
N VAL A 90 11.15 11.34 -9.86
CA VAL A 90 11.50 10.95 -8.48
C VAL A 90 10.64 11.69 -7.45
N GLY A 91 10.44 13.00 -7.62
CA GLY A 91 9.56 13.78 -6.75
C GLY A 91 8.12 13.23 -6.74
N THR A 92 7.63 12.74 -7.90
CA THR A 92 6.31 12.10 -8.00
C THR A 92 6.28 10.75 -7.28
N LEU A 93 7.34 9.94 -7.36
CA LEU A 93 7.43 8.69 -6.60
C LEU A 93 7.45 8.95 -5.08
N TRP A 94 8.19 9.95 -4.61
CA TRP A 94 8.21 10.34 -3.20
C TRP A 94 6.84 10.83 -2.72
N TYR A 95 6.18 11.69 -3.51
CA TYR A 95 4.80 12.12 -3.24
C TYR A 95 3.86 10.90 -3.16
N SER A 96 3.98 9.96 -4.10
CA SER A 96 3.13 8.77 -4.14
C SER A 96 3.35 7.86 -2.94
N ALA A 97 4.59 7.67 -2.50
CA ALA A 97 4.92 6.91 -1.28
C ALA A 97 4.33 7.57 -0.02
N ALA A 98 4.47 8.89 0.10
CA ALA A 98 3.89 9.64 1.22
C ALA A 98 2.36 9.60 1.19
N ASN A 99 1.73 9.72 0.02
CA ASN A 99 0.29 9.62 -0.14
C ASN A 99 -0.22 8.21 0.14
N TYR A 100 0.49 7.16 -0.33
CA TYR A 100 0.19 5.77 0.01
C TYR A 100 0.13 5.59 1.53
N TYR A 101 1.20 5.96 2.23
CA TYR A 101 1.24 5.86 3.69
C TYR A 101 0.08 6.60 4.37
N ARG A 102 -0.20 7.83 3.93
CA ARG A 102 -1.26 8.68 4.48
C ARG A 102 -2.64 8.04 4.33
N VAL A 103 -3.00 7.56 3.13
CA VAL A 103 -4.32 7.01 2.87
C VAL A 103 -4.48 5.60 3.44
N HIS A 104 -3.42 4.76 3.37
CA HIS A 104 -3.40 3.43 3.95
C HIS A 104 -3.54 3.47 5.47
N LYS A 105 -2.84 4.41 6.13
CA LYS A 105 -2.98 4.65 7.57
C LYS A 105 -4.36 5.17 7.94
N ARG A 106 -4.92 6.12 7.16
CA ARG A 106 -6.22 6.72 7.46
C ARG A 106 -7.36 5.71 7.35
N ALA A 107 -7.30 4.80 6.38
CA ALA A 107 -8.38 3.86 6.13
C ALA A 107 -8.76 3.01 7.37
N PRO A 108 -7.82 2.35 8.08
CA PRO A 108 -8.16 1.61 9.29
C PRO A 108 -8.33 2.47 10.55
N GLN A 109 -7.97 3.75 10.53
CA GLN A 109 -8.28 4.69 11.60
C GLN A 109 -9.69 5.25 11.47
N ASP A 110 -10.19 5.43 10.24
CA ASP A 110 -11.54 5.89 9.90
C ASP A 110 -12.18 4.93 8.88
N PRO A 111 -12.77 3.80 9.32
CA PRO A 111 -13.38 2.82 8.44
C PRO A 111 -14.47 3.35 7.52
N ARG A 112 -15.22 4.39 7.97
CA ARG A 112 -16.25 5.02 7.12
C ARG A 112 -15.60 5.73 5.94
N TRP A 113 -14.56 6.52 6.21
CA TRP A 113 -13.78 7.18 5.17
C TRP A 113 -13.14 6.16 4.23
N GLY A 114 -12.51 5.10 4.76
CA GLY A 114 -11.90 4.03 3.98
C GLY A 114 -12.89 3.37 3.02
N ARG A 115 -14.10 3.01 3.51
CA ARG A 115 -15.17 2.43 2.71
C ARG A 115 -15.67 3.36 1.59
N GLN A 116 -15.71 4.66 1.83
CA GLN A 116 -16.19 5.63 0.86
C GLN A 116 -15.14 6.01 -0.19
N HIS A 117 -13.87 6.18 0.21
CA HIS A 117 -12.82 6.77 -0.63
C HIS A 117 -11.82 5.75 -1.19
N LEU A 118 -11.68 4.60 -0.53
CA LEU A 118 -10.78 3.50 -0.93
C LEU A 118 -11.57 2.19 -1.02
N ARG A 119 -12.72 2.21 -1.70
CA ARG A 119 -13.63 1.08 -1.77
C ARG A 119 -12.92 -0.20 -2.24
N TRP A 120 -12.07 -0.11 -3.25
CA TRP A 120 -11.29 -1.27 -3.74
C TRP A 120 -10.38 -1.87 -2.67
N HIS A 121 -9.71 -1.03 -1.87
CA HIS A 121 -8.86 -1.47 -0.78
C HIS A 121 -9.68 -2.05 0.39
N TYR A 122 -10.83 -1.44 0.70
CA TYR A 122 -11.78 -2.01 1.64
C TYR A 122 -12.26 -3.40 1.17
N ASP A 123 -12.61 -3.56 -0.11
CA ASP A 123 -13.03 -4.82 -0.71
C ASP A 123 -11.91 -5.87 -0.66
N HIS A 124 -10.64 -5.45 -0.79
CA HIS A 124 -9.48 -6.32 -0.64
C HIS A 124 -9.38 -6.92 0.77
N HIS A 125 -9.55 -6.11 1.80
CA HIS A 125 -9.47 -6.56 3.18
C HIS A 125 -10.71 -7.32 3.67
N MET A 126 -11.89 -6.83 3.34
CA MET A 126 -13.17 -7.30 3.91
C MET A 126 -13.97 -8.18 2.95
N GLY A 127 -13.57 -8.24 1.68
CA GLY A 127 -14.23 -9.02 0.64
C GLY A 127 -14.02 -10.52 0.76
N ARG A 128 -14.79 -11.26 -0.06
CA ARG A 128 -14.72 -12.72 -0.13
C ARG A 128 -13.45 -13.20 -0.85
N ASN A 129 -12.93 -12.41 -1.81
CA ASN A 129 -11.74 -12.75 -2.56
C ASN A 129 -10.53 -11.93 -2.08
N PRO A 130 -9.65 -12.51 -1.24
CA PRO A 130 -8.44 -11.84 -0.77
C PRO A 130 -7.32 -11.77 -1.82
N THR A 131 -7.59 -12.25 -3.05
CA THR A 131 -6.63 -12.26 -4.17
C THR A 131 -6.99 -11.26 -5.27
N ALA A 132 -7.79 -10.25 -4.95
CA ALA A 132 -8.21 -9.17 -5.84
C ALA A 132 -7.92 -7.79 -5.22
N ASN A 133 -7.99 -6.73 -6.02
CA ASN A 133 -7.90 -5.32 -5.57
C ASN A 133 -6.58 -4.98 -4.86
N TRP A 134 -5.46 -5.16 -5.57
CA TRP A 134 -4.12 -5.00 -5.01
C TRP A 134 -3.66 -3.55 -4.82
N CYS A 135 -4.22 -2.60 -5.59
CA CYS A 135 -3.87 -1.20 -5.45
C CYS A 135 -4.51 -0.57 -4.21
N VAL A 136 -3.80 0.38 -3.60
CA VAL A 136 -4.27 1.15 -2.43
C VAL A 136 -4.73 2.53 -2.84
N THR A 137 -3.86 3.32 -3.49
CA THR A 137 -4.15 4.74 -3.76
C THR A 137 -5.15 4.96 -4.89
N ARG A 138 -5.08 4.19 -5.95
CA ARG A 138 -5.98 4.18 -7.12
C ARG A 138 -6.04 2.78 -7.72
N PRO A 139 -7.17 2.30 -8.21
CA PRO A 139 -7.31 0.95 -8.74
C PRO A 139 -6.89 0.82 -10.22
N TRP A 140 -6.00 1.69 -10.73
CA TRP A 140 -5.66 1.72 -12.15
C TRP A 140 -5.04 0.41 -12.63
N PHE A 141 -4.03 -0.08 -11.93
CA PHE A 141 -3.39 -1.35 -12.29
C PHE A 141 -4.28 -2.56 -12.02
N ASP A 142 -5.22 -2.50 -11.08
CA ASP A 142 -6.22 -3.56 -10.93
C ASP A 142 -7.11 -3.66 -12.17
N TYR A 143 -7.48 -2.54 -12.80
CA TYR A 143 -8.21 -2.57 -14.08
C TYR A 143 -7.34 -3.11 -15.22
N VAL A 144 -6.09 -2.65 -15.34
CA VAL A 144 -5.16 -3.09 -16.40
C VAL A 144 -4.89 -4.60 -16.29
N MET A 145 -4.74 -5.11 -15.09
CA MET A 145 -4.38 -6.51 -14.82
C MET A 145 -5.61 -7.43 -14.62
N GLY A 146 -6.82 -6.90 -14.77
CA GLY A 146 -8.06 -7.67 -14.59
C GLY A 146 -8.27 -8.20 -13.18
N THR A 147 -7.71 -7.51 -12.15
CA THR A 147 -7.83 -7.91 -10.73
C THR A 147 -8.78 -7.02 -9.93
N ARG A 148 -9.49 -6.09 -10.59
CA ARG A 148 -10.52 -5.27 -9.94
C ARG A 148 -11.82 -6.06 -9.78
N GLU A 149 -12.21 -6.33 -8.56
CA GLU A 149 -13.49 -6.95 -8.20
C GLU A 149 -14.33 -5.99 -7.35
N PHE A 150 -15.64 -6.06 -7.53
CA PHE A 150 -16.64 -5.29 -6.79
C PHE A 150 -17.39 -6.21 -5.81
N MET A 151 -17.54 -5.76 -4.56
CA MET A 151 -18.46 -6.36 -3.60
C MET A 151 -19.85 -5.75 -3.73
#